data_acc1c553aab95cd9dd84fbbba7c42d29
#
_entry.id   acc1c553aab95cd9dd84fbbba7c42d29
#
_cell.length_a   1.000
_cell.length_b   1.000
_cell.length_c   1.000
_cell.angle_alpha   90.00
_cell.angle_beta   90.00
_cell.angle_gamma   90.00
#
_symmetry.space_group_name_H-M   'P 1'
#
loop_
_entity.id
_entity.type
_entity.pdbx_description
1 polymer ?
#
loop_
_entity_poly.entity_id
_entity_poly.type
_entity_poly.pdbx_seq_one_letter_code
_entity_poly.pdbx_strand_id
1 'polypeptide(L)'
;TIKKLLSWIFLLPFLKRWRLKVRKLSNQLIITSEEFKGKGIMFWLKAFGATFLSWTGRFWVINFLFMAFFFHHLGIFDHFLIYARQLTMWILLLISPTPGGSGVAEFIFKDFLGDILPNIEWAVPLALMWRLISYYPYLIIGAFVLPRWLRKVFFKGKLK
;
A
#
# COMPACT_ATOMS: atom_id res chain seq x y z
N THR A 1 15.11 -24.62 8.07
CA THR A 1 16.16 -23.67 7.61
C THR A 1 15.90 -22.25 8.12
N ILE A 2 14.65 -21.76 8.15
CA ILE A 2 14.27 -20.41 8.65
C ILE A 2 14.56 -20.27 10.15
N LYS A 3 14.35 -21.32 10.95
CA LYS A 3 14.68 -21.33 12.39
C LYS A 3 16.19 -21.15 12.66
N LYS A 4 17.05 -21.71 11.82
CA LYS A 4 18.52 -21.56 11.93
C LYS A 4 18.97 -20.15 11.56
N LEU A 5 18.41 -19.54 10.51
CA LEU A 5 18.69 -18.16 10.11
C LEU A 5 18.25 -17.15 11.17
N LEU A 6 17.03 -17.30 11.71
CA LEU A 6 16.53 -16.46 12.79
C LEU A 6 17.37 -16.62 14.07
N SER A 7 17.79 -17.84 14.43
CA SER A 7 18.63 -18.04 15.61
C SER A 7 20.01 -17.40 15.48
N TRP A 8 20.55 -17.30 14.27
CA TRP A 8 21.86 -16.68 14.01
C TRP A 8 21.81 -15.16 14.09
N ILE A 9 20.75 -14.55 13.58
CA ILE A 9 20.50 -13.08 13.68
C ILE A 9 20.31 -12.65 15.15
N PHE A 10 19.77 -13.53 16.00
CA PHE A 10 19.53 -13.25 17.43
C PHE A 10 20.69 -13.56 18.38
N LEU A 11 21.87 -13.92 17.87
CA LEU A 11 23.10 -13.97 18.64
C LEU A 11 23.64 -12.57 19.01
N LEU A 12 23.13 -11.49 18.38
CA LEU A 12 23.48 -10.12 18.71
C LEU A 12 22.90 -9.71 20.08
N PRO A 13 23.72 -9.21 21.02
CA PRO A 13 23.31 -8.93 22.40
C PRO A 13 22.19 -7.87 22.52
N PHE A 14 22.07 -6.99 21.54
CA PHE A 14 21.06 -5.93 21.49
C PHE A 14 19.63 -6.46 21.25
N LEU A 15 19.48 -7.66 20.66
CA LEU A 15 18.18 -8.24 20.32
C LEU A 15 17.60 -9.20 21.38
N LYS A 16 18.30 -9.42 22.49
CA LYS A 16 17.82 -10.29 23.59
C LYS A 16 16.46 -9.89 24.15
N ARG A 17 16.17 -8.58 24.20
CA ARG A 17 14.91 -8.03 24.72
C ARG A 17 13.68 -8.35 23.84
N TRP A 18 13.91 -8.68 22.56
CA TRP A 18 12.87 -8.96 21.57
C TRP A 18 12.63 -10.46 21.35
N ARG A 19 13.43 -11.31 21.97
CA ARG A 19 13.39 -12.78 21.79
C ARG A 19 12.01 -13.40 22.04
N LEU A 20 11.29 -12.93 23.07
CA LEU A 20 9.96 -13.45 23.40
C LEU A 20 8.88 -13.02 22.38
N LYS A 21 8.96 -11.77 21.92
CA LYS A 21 8.06 -11.27 20.86
C LYS A 21 8.30 -11.99 19.54
N VAL A 22 9.55 -12.21 19.17
CA VAL A 22 9.91 -12.90 17.93
C VAL A 22 9.57 -14.39 17.98
N ARG A 23 9.71 -15.06 19.12
CA ARG A 23 9.24 -16.45 19.27
C ARG A 23 7.71 -16.57 19.06
N LYS A 24 6.93 -15.64 19.62
CA LYS A 24 5.47 -15.61 19.38
C LYS A 24 5.15 -15.36 17.91
N LEU A 25 5.80 -14.38 17.29
CA LEU A 25 5.65 -14.10 15.86
C LEU A 25 6.07 -15.30 14.98
N SER A 26 7.20 -15.94 15.29
CA SER A 26 7.67 -17.13 14.58
C SER A 26 6.68 -18.29 14.64
N ASN A 27 6.10 -18.54 15.82
CA ASN A 27 5.07 -19.59 15.96
C ASN A 27 3.79 -19.24 15.21
N GLN A 28 3.35 -17.99 15.23
CA GLN A 28 2.20 -17.53 14.43
C GLN A 28 2.47 -17.68 12.93
N LEU A 29 3.67 -17.31 12.46
CA LEU A 29 4.05 -17.49 11.06
C LEU A 29 4.07 -18.96 10.63
N ILE A 30 4.51 -19.87 11.51
CA ILE A 30 4.51 -21.31 11.22
C ILE A 30 3.07 -21.83 11.10
N ILE A 31 2.20 -21.50 12.06
CA ILE A 31 0.78 -21.92 12.05
C ILE A 31 0.11 -21.38 10.76
N THR A 32 0.27 -20.10 10.48
CA THR A 32 -0.27 -19.48 9.26
C THR A 32 0.29 -20.15 7.99
N SER A 33 1.59 -20.43 7.96
CA SER A 33 2.23 -21.13 6.82
C SER A 33 1.67 -22.54 6.60
N GLU A 34 1.33 -23.25 7.68
CA GLU A 34 0.71 -24.58 7.58
C GLU A 34 -0.72 -24.50 7.04
N GLU A 35 -1.50 -23.51 7.44
CA GLU A 35 -2.82 -23.25 6.88
C GLU A 35 -2.79 -22.98 5.36
N PHE A 36 -1.74 -22.34 4.87
CA PHE A 36 -1.57 -22.05 3.44
C PHE A 36 -1.06 -23.24 2.62
N LYS A 37 -0.32 -24.17 3.22
CA LYS A 37 0.21 -25.35 2.50
C LYS A 37 -0.87 -26.25 1.92
N GLY A 38 -2.05 -26.29 2.53
CA GLY A 38 -3.19 -27.09 2.04
C GLY A 38 -4.03 -26.43 0.95
N LYS A 39 -3.72 -25.17 0.57
CA LYS A 39 -4.51 -24.45 -0.43
C LYS A 39 -4.10 -24.85 -1.85
N GLY A 40 -5.07 -25.22 -2.65
CA GLY A 40 -4.86 -25.57 -4.06
C GLY A 40 -4.44 -24.35 -4.91
N ILE A 41 -3.88 -24.61 -6.09
CA ILE A 41 -3.42 -23.60 -7.04
C ILE A 41 -4.50 -22.57 -7.37
N MET A 42 -5.76 -22.99 -7.43
CA MET A 42 -6.90 -22.12 -7.72
C MET A 42 -7.08 -21.02 -6.66
N PHE A 43 -6.79 -21.32 -5.40
CA PHE A 43 -6.79 -20.30 -4.33
C PHE A 43 -5.72 -19.22 -4.60
N TRP A 44 -4.52 -19.63 -4.95
CA TRP A 44 -3.42 -18.71 -5.25
C TRP A 44 -3.67 -17.86 -6.47
N LEU A 45 -4.23 -18.45 -7.54
CA LEU A 45 -4.61 -17.70 -8.74
C LEU A 45 -5.69 -16.67 -8.46
N LYS A 46 -6.72 -17.03 -7.67
CA LYS A 46 -7.77 -16.06 -7.26
C LYS A 46 -7.21 -14.96 -6.37
N ALA A 47 -6.38 -15.29 -5.39
CA ALA A 47 -5.76 -14.31 -4.50
C ALA A 47 -4.84 -13.37 -5.27
N PHE A 48 -3.98 -13.90 -6.14
CA PHE A 48 -3.11 -13.11 -7.00
C PHE A 48 -3.92 -12.22 -7.96
N GLY A 49 -4.90 -12.78 -8.65
CA GLY A 49 -5.75 -12.03 -9.59
C GLY A 49 -6.51 -10.91 -8.91
N ALA A 50 -7.12 -11.16 -7.74
CA ALA A 50 -7.81 -10.14 -6.98
C ALA A 50 -6.86 -9.01 -6.51
N THR A 51 -5.67 -9.38 -6.02
CA THR A 51 -4.65 -8.42 -5.61
C THR A 51 -4.14 -7.61 -6.80
N PHE A 52 -3.82 -8.27 -7.91
CA PHE A 52 -3.36 -7.63 -9.13
C PHE A 52 -4.37 -6.62 -9.66
N LEU A 53 -5.65 -7.01 -9.79
CA LEU A 53 -6.72 -6.12 -10.25
C LEU A 53 -6.91 -4.93 -9.30
N SER A 54 -6.89 -5.17 -8.00
CA SER A 54 -7.03 -4.11 -7.00
C SER A 54 -5.90 -3.07 -7.08
N TRP A 55 -4.65 -3.52 -7.20
CA TRP A 55 -3.50 -2.62 -7.32
C TRP A 55 -3.46 -1.92 -8.67
N THR A 56 -3.71 -2.64 -9.75
CA THR A 56 -3.78 -2.06 -11.09
C THR A 56 -4.85 -0.98 -11.16
N GLY A 57 -6.07 -1.25 -10.67
CA GLY A 57 -7.13 -0.25 -10.62
C GLY A 57 -6.74 1.01 -9.84
N ARG A 58 -6.03 0.85 -8.72
CA ARG A 58 -5.53 1.99 -7.93
C ARG A 58 -4.51 2.83 -8.70
N PHE A 59 -3.59 2.20 -9.43
CA PHE A 59 -2.58 2.93 -10.20
C PHE A 59 -3.16 3.53 -11.49
N TRP A 60 -4.25 2.99 -12.02
CA TRP A 60 -4.92 3.58 -13.18
C TRP A 60 -5.67 4.87 -12.88
N VAL A 61 -5.92 5.22 -11.63
CA VAL A 61 -6.62 6.47 -11.24
C VAL A 61 -5.95 7.70 -11.84
N ILE A 62 -4.62 7.81 -11.80
CA ILE A 62 -3.91 8.95 -12.39
C ILE A 62 -4.06 8.93 -13.92
N ASN A 63 -3.95 7.77 -14.56
CA ASN A 63 -4.16 7.66 -16.01
C ASN A 63 -5.55 8.16 -16.41
N PHE A 64 -6.60 7.77 -15.67
CA PHE A 64 -7.96 8.25 -15.93
C PHE A 64 -8.12 9.75 -15.67
N LEU A 65 -7.45 10.30 -14.66
CA LEU A 65 -7.44 11.75 -14.45
C LEU A 65 -6.78 12.48 -15.62
N PHE A 66 -5.64 11.99 -16.09
CA PHE A 66 -4.99 12.58 -17.27
C PHE A 66 -5.86 12.46 -18.52
N MET A 67 -6.50 11.33 -18.76
CA MET A 67 -7.44 11.16 -19.87
C MET A 67 -8.64 12.09 -19.75
N ALA A 68 -9.17 12.31 -18.56
CA ALA A 68 -10.33 13.18 -18.35
C ALA A 68 -10.03 14.65 -18.66
N PHE A 69 -8.82 15.11 -18.34
CA PHE A 69 -8.44 16.52 -18.53
C PHE A 69 -7.62 16.77 -19.80
N PHE A 70 -6.88 15.78 -20.30
CA PHE A 70 -5.88 15.97 -21.37
C PHE A 70 -5.93 14.87 -22.44
N PHE A 71 -7.13 14.38 -22.78
CA PHE A 71 -7.34 13.23 -23.67
C PHE A 71 -6.56 13.27 -24.99
N HIS A 72 -6.36 14.46 -25.58
CA HIS A 72 -5.73 14.62 -26.88
C HIS A 72 -4.19 14.71 -26.83
N HIS A 73 -3.58 14.72 -25.66
CA HIS A 73 -2.14 14.95 -25.48
C HIS A 73 -1.33 13.70 -25.11
N LEU A 74 -2.00 12.56 -24.84
CA LEU A 74 -1.34 11.34 -24.33
C LEU A 74 -1.37 10.23 -25.35
N GLY A 75 -0.18 9.71 -25.66
CA GLY A 75 0.00 8.46 -26.40
C GLY A 75 -0.08 7.22 -25.50
N ILE A 76 -0.14 6.04 -26.09
CA ILE A 76 -0.16 4.76 -25.35
C ILE A 76 1.09 4.63 -24.46
N PHE A 77 2.24 5.06 -24.92
CA PHE A 77 3.49 5.01 -24.15
C PHE A 77 3.46 5.91 -22.92
N ASP A 78 2.77 7.06 -22.99
CA ASP A 78 2.64 7.98 -21.86
C ASP A 78 1.85 7.34 -20.72
N HIS A 79 0.83 6.55 -21.04
CA HIS A 79 0.06 5.80 -20.04
C HIS A 79 0.91 4.75 -19.30
N PHE A 80 1.80 4.06 -20.00
CA PHE A 80 2.76 3.14 -19.37
C PHE A 80 3.79 3.88 -18.53
N LEU A 81 4.26 5.02 -19.01
CA LEU A 81 5.21 5.87 -18.28
C LEU A 81 4.59 6.40 -16.99
N ILE A 82 3.35 6.92 -17.05
CA ILE A 82 2.60 7.37 -15.88
C ILE A 82 2.46 6.22 -14.86
N TYR A 83 2.11 5.02 -15.33
CA TYR A 83 1.97 3.85 -14.46
C TYR A 83 3.29 3.47 -13.77
N ALA A 84 4.39 3.44 -14.52
CA ALA A 84 5.72 3.12 -13.99
C ALA A 84 6.19 4.17 -12.96
N ARG A 85 5.99 5.45 -13.26
CA ARG A 85 6.31 6.55 -12.35
C ARG A 85 5.48 6.50 -11.07
N GLN A 86 4.21 6.11 -11.15
CA GLN A 86 3.38 5.91 -9.96
C GLN A 86 3.90 4.81 -9.05
N LEU A 87 4.41 3.69 -9.59
CA LEU A 87 5.03 2.64 -8.78
C LEU A 87 6.21 3.19 -7.98
N THR A 88 7.05 4.02 -8.62
CA THR A 88 8.18 4.67 -7.96
C THR A 88 7.71 5.68 -6.90
N MET A 89 6.74 6.51 -7.23
CA MET A 89 6.12 7.46 -6.29
C MET A 89 5.58 6.75 -5.05
N TRP A 90 4.93 5.60 -5.25
CA TRP A 90 4.37 4.82 -4.14
C TRP A 90 5.46 4.30 -3.20
N ILE A 91 6.60 3.83 -3.72
CA ILE A 91 7.75 3.43 -2.91
C ILE A 91 8.30 4.62 -2.11
N LEU A 92 8.43 5.79 -2.72
CA LEU A 92 8.87 7.00 -2.04
C LEU A 92 7.91 7.43 -0.92
N LEU A 93 6.60 7.30 -1.15
CA LEU A 93 5.58 7.60 -0.14
C LEU A 93 5.63 6.66 1.07
N LEU A 94 6.11 5.41 0.93
CA LEU A 94 6.32 4.51 2.08
C LEU A 94 7.39 5.02 3.05
N ILE A 95 8.36 5.78 2.55
CA ILE A 95 9.48 6.34 3.33
C ILE A 95 9.12 7.73 3.87
N SER A 96 7.99 8.29 3.44
CA SER A 96 7.55 9.62 3.83
C SER A 96 7.38 9.75 5.35
N PRO A 97 7.96 10.80 5.97
CA PRO A 97 7.84 11.04 7.41
C PRO A 97 6.47 11.60 7.81
N THR A 98 5.67 12.06 6.85
CA THR A 98 4.36 12.67 7.13
C THR A 98 3.25 11.63 7.16
N PRO A 99 2.29 11.73 8.11
CA PRO A 99 1.15 10.81 8.15
C PRO A 99 0.36 10.83 6.84
N GLY A 100 0.26 9.64 6.20
CA GLY A 100 -0.40 9.51 4.91
C GLY A 100 0.29 10.23 3.73
N GLY A 101 1.55 10.65 3.89
CA GLY A 101 2.31 11.31 2.81
C GLY A 101 1.82 12.71 2.46
N SER A 102 1.11 13.41 3.37
CA SER A 102 0.58 14.74 3.08
C SER A 102 1.69 15.77 2.83
N GLY A 103 1.57 16.58 1.80
CA GLY A 103 2.59 17.51 1.30
C GLY A 103 3.64 16.82 0.43
N VAL A 104 4.17 15.67 0.87
CA VAL A 104 5.17 14.89 0.13
C VAL A 104 4.58 14.30 -1.15
N ALA A 105 3.35 13.83 -1.11
CA ALA A 105 2.68 13.26 -2.27
C ALA A 105 2.47 14.28 -3.38
N GLU A 106 2.05 15.49 -3.03
CA GLU A 106 1.84 16.60 -3.98
C GLU A 106 3.16 17.06 -4.60
N PHE A 107 4.22 17.11 -3.79
CA PHE A 107 5.56 17.44 -4.25
C PHE A 107 6.10 16.38 -5.24
N ILE A 108 6.06 15.09 -4.84
CA ILE A 108 6.50 13.99 -5.68
C ILE A 108 5.67 13.89 -6.96
N PHE A 109 4.35 14.15 -6.90
CA PHE A 109 3.49 14.17 -8.08
C PHE A 109 3.96 15.19 -9.10
N LYS A 110 4.27 16.41 -8.64
CA LYS A 110 4.80 17.48 -9.50
C LYS A 110 6.14 17.09 -10.14
N ASP A 111 7.06 16.52 -9.35
CA ASP A 111 8.39 16.15 -9.85
C ASP A 111 8.36 14.98 -10.85
N PHE A 112 7.49 13.99 -10.60
CA PHE A 112 7.44 12.78 -11.41
C PHE A 112 6.51 12.85 -12.61
N LEU A 113 5.48 13.69 -12.57
CA LEU A 113 4.46 13.74 -13.61
C LEU A 113 4.30 15.13 -14.24
N GLY A 114 4.98 16.13 -13.72
CA GLY A 114 4.86 17.51 -14.18
C GLY A 114 5.33 17.73 -15.62
N ASP A 115 6.30 16.94 -16.11
CA ASP A 115 6.79 17.00 -17.49
C ASP A 115 5.82 16.40 -18.52
N ILE A 116 4.86 15.58 -18.09
CA ILE A 116 3.81 15.00 -18.94
C ILE A 116 2.62 15.97 -19.07
N LEU A 117 2.52 16.94 -18.15
CA LEU A 117 1.42 17.90 -18.13
C LEU A 117 1.63 18.99 -19.18
N PRO A 118 0.57 19.44 -19.86
CA PRO A 118 0.65 20.59 -20.77
C PRO A 118 1.09 21.89 -20.08
N ASN A 119 0.72 22.05 -18.81
CA ASN A 119 1.15 23.15 -17.95
C ASN A 119 1.38 22.61 -16.52
N ILE A 120 2.54 22.94 -15.95
CA ILE A 120 2.94 22.53 -14.60
C ILE A 120 1.97 23.00 -13.50
N GLU A 121 1.19 24.04 -13.73
CA GLU A 121 0.20 24.55 -12.80
C GLU A 121 -0.91 23.54 -12.49
N TRP A 122 -1.18 22.59 -13.38
CA TRP A 122 -2.10 21.49 -13.18
C TRP A 122 -1.61 20.42 -12.21
N ALA A 123 -0.31 20.40 -11.91
CA ALA A 123 0.29 19.34 -11.07
C ALA A 123 -0.35 19.27 -9.68
N VAL A 124 -0.52 20.41 -9.01
CA VAL A 124 -1.10 20.44 -7.65
C VAL A 124 -2.59 20.11 -7.64
N PRO A 125 -3.45 20.70 -8.49
CA PRO A 125 -4.85 20.32 -8.59
C PRO A 125 -5.05 18.82 -8.87
N LEU A 126 -4.29 18.25 -9.82
CA LEU A 126 -4.39 16.82 -10.14
C LEU A 126 -3.91 15.92 -9.01
N ALA A 127 -2.83 16.29 -8.33
CA ALA A 127 -2.34 15.58 -7.16
C ALA A 127 -3.41 15.54 -6.06
N LEU A 128 -4.09 16.66 -5.80
CA LEU A 128 -5.19 16.72 -4.84
C LEU A 128 -6.38 15.86 -5.27
N MET A 129 -6.78 15.92 -6.56
CA MET A 129 -7.85 15.07 -7.08
C MET A 129 -7.51 13.58 -7.01
N TRP A 130 -6.28 13.21 -7.35
CA TRP A 130 -5.79 11.86 -7.17
C TRP A 130 -5.92 11.39 -5.73
N ARG A 131 -5.55 12.22 -4.77
CA ARG A 131 -5.67 11.89 -3.34
C ARG A 131 -7.12 11.85 -2.88
N LEU A 132 -7.96 12.75 -3.35
CA LEU A 132 -9.40 12.73 -3.06
C LEU A 132 -10.04 11.41 -3.48
N ILE A 133 -9.61 10.82 -4.58
CA ILE A 133 -10.16 9.56 -5.10
C ILE A 133 -9.49 8.35 -4.46
N SER A 134 -8.16 8.36 -4.30
CA SER A 134 -7.39 7.17 -3.94
C SER A 134 -7.07 7.04 -2.44
N TYR A 135 -7.11 8.12 -1.66
CA TYR A 135 -6.69 8.13 -0.26
C TYR A 135 -7.82 8.48 0.72
N TYR A 136 -8.51 9.60 0.50
CA TYR A 136 -9.50 10.09 1.46
C TYR A 136 -10.71 9.16 1.68
N PRO A 137 -11.26 8.45 0.68
CA PRO A 137 -12.34 7.51 0.92
C PRO A 137 -11.94 6.38 1.88
N TYR A 138 -10.72 5.86 1.76
CA TYR A 138 -10.22 4.83 2.69
C TYR A 138 -10.02 5.39 4.09
N LEU A 139 -9.55 6.63 4.22
CA LEU A 139 -9.39 7.30 5.50
C LEU A 139 -10.76 7.47 6.20
N ILE A 140 -11.76 7.94 5.48
CA ILE A 140 -13.13 8.14 5.99
C ILE A 140 -13.73 6.80 6.41
N ILE A 141 -13.70 5.79 5.54
CA ILE A 141 -14.21 4.45 5.86
C ILE A 141 -13.47 3.88 7.07
N GLY A 142 -12.14 4.00 7.11
CA GLY A 142 -11.31 3.54 8.22
C GLY A 142 -11.67 4.22 9.54
N ALA A 143 -11.93 5.52 9.53
CA ALA A 143 -12.33 6.27 10.72
C ALA A 143 -13.65 5.78 11.33
N PHE A 144 -14.58 5.27 10.53
CA PHE A 144 -15.83 4.69 11.02
C PHE A 144 -15.73 3.20 11.39
N VAL A 145 -14.99 2.43 10.60
CA VAL A 145 -14.91 0.97 10.78
C VAL A 145 -13.98 0.61 11.94
N LEU A 146 -12.82 1.28 12.07
CA LEU A 146 -11.81 0.93 13.06
C LEU A 146 -12.31 1.04 14.50
N PRO A 147 -12.99 2.12 14.95
CA PRO A 147 -13.50 2.22 16.31
C PRO A 147 -14.57 1.17 16.61
N ARG A 148 -15.43 0.86 15.62
CA ARG A 148 -16.46 -0.19 15.76
C ARG A 148 -15.83 -1.57 15.91
N TRP A 149 -14.83 -1.89 15.11
CA TRP A 149 -14.08 -3.13 15.17
C TRP A 149 -13.32 -3.27 16.49
N LEU A 150 -12.60 -2.24 16.94
CA LEU A 150 -11.90 -2.20 18.21
C LEU A 150 -12.85 -2.45 19.38
N ARG A 151 -14.00 -1.78 19.39
CA ARG A 151 -15.02 -1.99 20.41
C ARG A 151 -15.47 -3.46 20.44
N LYS A 152 -15.72 -4.06 19.27
CA LYS A 152 -16.16 -5.46 19.18
C LYS A 152 -15.10 -6.45 19.67
N VAL A 153 -13.81 -6.20 19.37
CA VAL A 153 -12.70 -7.09 19.76
C VAL A 153 -12.35 -6.95 21.24
N PHE A 154 -12.20 -5.72 21.72
CA PHE A 154 -11.72 -5.47 23.09
C PHE A 154 -12.81 -5.60 24.16
N PHE A 155 -14.06 -5.27 23.86
CA PHE A 155 -15.14 -5.36 24.85
C PHE A 155 -15.84 -6.73 24.88
N LYS A 156 -15.86 -7.50 23.77
CA LYS A 156 -16.32 -8.90 23.84
C LYS A 156 -15.36 -9.84 24.57
N GLY A 157 -14.09 -9.51 24.67
CA GLY A 157 -13.09 -10.28 25.42
C GLY A 157 -13.18 -10.14 26.95
N LYS A 158 -13.98 -9.20 27.47
CA LYS A 158 -14.20 -9.00 28.92
C LYS A 158 -15.49 -9.61 29.47
N LEU A 159 -16.29 -10.27 28.62
CA LEU A 159 -17.56 -10.91 28.99
C LEU A 159 -17.51 -12.45 28.91
N LYS A 160 -16.31 -13.03 28.98
CA LYS A 160 -16.11 -14.48 29.20
C LYS A 160 -15.17 -14.70 30.34
#